data_b7512c101c0bc2e412c14b4f62d0ca27
#
_entry.id   b7512c101c0bc2e412c14b4f62d0ca27
#
_cell.length_a   1.000
_cell.length_b   1.000
_cell.length_c   1.000
_cell.angle_alpha   90.00
_cell.angle_beta   90.00
_cell.angle_gamma   90.00
#
_symmetry.space_group_name_H-M   'P 1'
#
loop_
_entity.id
_entity.type
_entity.pdbx_description
1 polymer ?
#
loop_
_entity_poly.entity_id
_entity_poly.type
_entity_poly.pdbx_seq_one_letter_code
_entity_poly.pdbx_strand_id
1 'polypeptide(L)'
;KMFYPQAKPNVIHEKMALFAKEKNACVITQNVDGLHSKAGTPQNDLVEFHGSLYRVFCQKCGRSIEWSKYLEDMHHEGCGGILRTDIVLYEEPIRREVLERAVEIVSNADLIVVCGTSLAVYPFAGLIEYASKDAKIVAVNKEKIPLPENAELIIGDAKEVFEEVDLKK
;
A
#
# COMPACT_ATOMS: atom_id res chain seq x y z
N LYS A 1 -6.85 -8.15 -17.29
CA LYS A 1 -5.57 -8.72 -16.76
C LYS A 1 -4.92 -7.66 -15.91
N MET A 2 -4.69 -7.95 -14.62
CA MET A 2 -4.11 -6.99 -13.65
C MET A 2 -2.62 -7.25 -13.35
N PHE A 3 -2.03 -8.31 -13.90
CA PHE A 3 -0.61 -8.61 -13.73
C PHE A 3 0.25 -7.84 -14.73
N TYR A 4 1.17 -7.05 -14.22
CA TYR A 4 2.14 -6.28 -15.01
C TYR A 4 3.55 -6.54 -14.49
N PRO A 5 4.12 -7.75 -14.70
CA PRO A 5 5.42 -8.13 -14.15
C PRO A 5 6.57 -7.25 -14.65
N GLN A 6 6.39 -6.60 -15.81
CA GLN A 6 7.35 -5.68 -16.40
C GLN A 6 7.32 -4.28 -15.78
N ALA A 7 6.27 -3.95 -14.99
CA ALA A 7 6.17 -2.64 -14.34
C ALA A 7 7.34 -2.43 -13.37
N LYS A 8 7.87 -1.21 -13.41
CA LYS A 8 8.99 -0.79 -12.57
C LYS A 8 8.52 0.27 -11.57
N PRO A 9 9.13 0.31 -10.38
CA PRO A 9 8.95 1.42 -9.46
C PRO A 9 9.26 2.76 -10.16
N ASN A 10 8.58 3.79 -9.72
CA ASN A 10 8.89 5.18 -10.10
C ASN A 10 9.51 5.92 -8.90
N VAL A 11 9.85 7.19 -9.08
CA VAL A 11 10.51 8.03 -8.07
C VAL A 11 9.73 8.06 -6.74
N ILE A 12 8.39 8.01 -6.77
CA ILE A 12 7.58 8.00 -5.54
C ILE A 12 7.85 6.74 -4.73
N HIS A 13 7.82 5.57 -5.38
CA HIS A 13 8.12 4.28 -4.72
C HIS A 13 9.55 4.25 -4.17
N GLU A 14 10.51 4.75 -4.95
CA GLU A 14 11.92 4.80 -4.55
C GLU A 14 12.15 5.71 -3.35
N LYS A 15 11.56 6.91 -3.35
CA LYS A 15 11.64 7.85 -2.23
C LYS A 15 10.94 7.29 -0.98
N MET A 16 9.75 6.71 -1.11
CA MET A 16 9.05 6.07 0.01
C MET A 16 9.86 4.91 0.61
N ALA A 17 10.51 4.09 -0.24
CA ALA A 17 11.40 3.04 0.23
C ALA A 17 12.62 3.60 0.98
N LEU A 18 13.14 4.74 0.53
CA LEU A 18 14.26 5.42 1.19
C LEU A 18 13.83 6.02 2.54
N PHE A 19 12.63 6.64 2.62
CA PHE A 19 12.05 7.10 3.87
C PHE A 19 11.89 5.96 4.88
N ALA A 20 11.38 4.82 4.46
CA ALA A 20 11.22 3.65 5.31
C ALA A 20 12.57 3.19 5.90
N LYS A 21 13.63 3.18 5.10
CA LYS A 21 14.97 2.75 5.53
C LYS A 21 15.69 3.75 6.44
N GLU A 22 15.53 5.06 6.19
CA GLU A 22 16.39 6.07 6.81
C GLU A 22 15.69 6.91 7.88
N LYS A 23 14.35 6.97 7.86
CA LYS A 23 13.57 7.87 8.72
C LYS A 23 12.55 7.17 9.62
N ASN A 24 12.67 5.85 9.79
CA ASN A 24 11.70 5.07 10.58
C ASN A 24 10.24 5.28 10.12
N ALA A 25 10.05 5.36 8.80
CA ALA A 25 8.75 5.58 8.21
C ALA A 25 8.14 4.25 7.74
N CYS A 26 6.80 4.18 7.73
CA CYS A 26 6.05 3.05 7.18
C CYS A 26 5.26 3.48 5.97
N VAL A 27 5.11 2.57 5.02
CA VAL A 27 4.26 2.75 3.83
C VAL A 27 2.99 1.92 4.00
N ILE A 28 1.82 2.55 3.92
CA ILE A 28 0.52 1.88 3.88
C ILE A 28 -0.06 2.13 2.49
N THR A 29 -0.25 1.07 1.71
CA THR A 29 -0.70 1.20 0.32
C THR A 29 -1.97 0.42 0.02
N GLN A 30 -2.84 1.00 -0.81
CA GLN A 30 -3.99 0.30 -1.40
C GLN A 30 -3.60 -0.48 -2.66
N ASN A 31 -2.42 -0.21 -3.22
CA ASN A 31 -1.96 -0.86 -4.44
C ASN A 31 -1.64 -2.33 -4.18
N VAL A 32 -1.99 -3.17 -5.17
CA VAL A 32 -1.78 -4.63 -5.13
C VAL A 32 -0.70 -5.08 -6.11
N ASP A 33 0.02 -4.13 -6.73
CA ASP A 33 0.96 -4.32 -7.82
C ASP A 33 2.38 -4.72 -7.39
N GLY A 34 2.66 -4.71 -6.08
CA GLY A 34 3.96 -5.06 -5.51
C GLY A 34 5.10 -4.08 -5.81
N LEU A 35 4.81 -2.88 -6.33
CA LEU A 35 5.86 -1.94 -6.72
C LEU A 35 6.62 -1.35 -5.53
N HIS A 36 6.00 -1.19 -4.37
CA HIS A 36 6.70 -0.77 -3.15
C HIS A 36 7.73 -1.83 -2.69
N SER A 37 7.37 -3.11 -2.73
CA SER A 37 8.31 -4.20 -2.46
C SER A 37 9.46 -4.23 -3.47
N LYS A 38 9.17 -4.04 -4.78
CA LYS A 38 10.17 -3.95 -5.84
C LYS A 38 11.11 -2.75 -5.68
N ALA A 39 10.63 -1.63 -5.14
CA ALA A 39 11.44 -0.47 -4.81
C ALA A 39 12.37 -0.71 -3.61
N GLY A 40 12.18 -1.81 -2.91
CA GLY A 40 13.00 -2.18 -1.75
C GLY A 40 12.52 -1.60 -0.43
N THR A 41 11.24 -1.25 -0.30
CA THR A 41 10.63 -0.95 1.01
C THR A 41 10.77 -2.19 1.90
N PRO A 42 11.33 -2.07 3.12
CA PRO A 42 11.45 -3.20 4.02
C PRO A 42 10.09 -3.79 4.35
N GLN A 43 10.01 -5.12 4.42
CA GLN A 43 8.73 -5.81 4.61
C GLN A 43 8.04 -5.44 5.93
N ASN A 44 8.83 -5.14 6.97
CA ASN A 44 8.30 -4.70 8.25
C ASN A 44 7.74 -3.27 8.22
N ASP A 45 8.11 -2.48 7.22
CA ASP A 45 7.70 -1.09 7.06
C ASP A 45 6.71 -0.90 5.91
N LEU A 46 6.17 -2.01 5.36
CA LEU A 46 5.20 -2.02 4.29
C LEU A 46 3.90 -2.72 4.72
N VAL A 47 2.79 -2.01 4.62
CA VAL A 47 1.44 -2.56 4.79
C VAL A 47 0.71 -2.52 3.45
N GLU A 48 0.60 -3.66 2.80
CA GLU A 48 -0.23 -3.84 1.60
C GLU A 48 -1.69 -4.05 2.05
N PHE A 49 -2.41 -2.95 2.23
CA PHE A 49 -3.72 -2.93 2.89
C PHE A 49 -4.77 -3.79 2.18
N HIS A 50 -4.74 -3.82 0.86
CA HIS A 50 -5.60 -4.67 0.04
C HIS A 50 -4.92 -5.94 -0.46
N GLY A 51 -3.76 -6.29 0.12
CA GLY A 51 -3.01 -7.48 -0.25
C GLY A 51 -2.12 -7.31 -1.47
N SER A 52 -1.79 -8.42 -2.13
CA SER A 52 -0.89 -8.43 -3.29
C SER A 52 -1.31 -9.45 -4.34
N LEU A 53 -1.24 -9.06 -5.62
CA LEU A 53 -1.43 -9.97 -6.76
C LEU A 53 -0.35 -11.05 -6.82
N TYR A 54 0.84 -10.77 -6.31
CA TYR A 54 2.01 -11.66 -6.38
C TYR A 54 2.09 -12.66 -5.23
N ARG A 55 1.17 -12.59 -4.27
CA ARG A 55 0.97 -13.66 -3.29
C ARG A 55 -0.21 -14.52 -3.73
N VAL A 56 0.06 -15.77 -4.05
CA VAL A 56 -0.95 -16.74 -4.52
C VAL A 56 -0.99 -17.92 -3.56
N PHE A 57 -2.17 -18.40 -3.26
CA PHE A 57 -2.38 -19.57 -2.41
C PHE A 57 -3.49 -20.47 -2.95
N CYS A 58 -3.43 -21.74 -2.59
CA CYS A 58 -4.48 -22.70 -2.89
C CYS A 58 -5.59 -22.63 -1.85
N GLN A 59 -6.81 -22.38 -2.26
CA GLN A 59 -7.98 -22.28 -1.37
C GLN A 59 -8.31 -23.60 -0.65
N LYS A 60 -7.89 -24.76 -1.21
CA LYS A 60 -8.16 -26.07 -0.63
C LYS A 60 -7.13 -26.49 0.42
N CYS A 61 -5.84 -26.29 0.16
CA CYS A 61 -4.77 -26.79 1.04
C CYS A 61 -3.94 -25.69 1.71
N GLY A 62 -4.21 -24.41 1.42
CA GLY A 62 -3.53 -23.26 2.02
C GLY A 62 -2.08 -23.03 1.55
N ARG A 63 -1.52 -23.90 0.71
CA ARG A 63 -0.13 -23.76 0.24
C ARG A 63 0.04 -22.49 -0.57
N SER A 64 1.14 -21.77 -0.30
CA SER A 64 1.63 -20.68 -1.14
C SER A 64 2.18 -21.26 -2.45
N ILE A 65 1.84 -20.61 -3.56
CA ILE A 65 2.20 -21.02 -4.91
C ILE A 65 2.86 -19.83 -5.62
N GLU A 66 3.86 -20.12 -6.43
CA GLU A 66 4.47 -19.08 -7.27
C GLU A 66 3.41 -18.47 -8.22
N TRP A 67 3.34 -17.15 -8.24
CA TRP A 67 2.31 -16.41 -8.99
C TRP A 67 2.30 -16.71 -10.50
N SER A 68 3.45 -17.04 -11.09
CA SER A 68 3.56 -17.42 -12.50
C SER A 68 2.73 -18.66 -12.82
N LYS A 69 2.70 -19.65 -11.93
CA LYS A 69 1.87 -20.84 -12.09
C LYS A 69 0.38 -20.55 -12.11
N TYR A 70 -0.07 -19.56 -11.33
CA TYR A 70 -1.46 -19.09 -11.37
C TYR A 70 -1.86 -18.52 -12.74
N LEU A 71 -0.90 -17.96 -13.49
CA LEU A 71 -1.16 -17.45 -14.84
C LEU A 71 -1.23 -18.58 -15.90
N GLU A 72 -0.61 -19.73 -15.61
CA GLU A 72 -0.61 -20.91 -16.48
C GLU A 72 -1.88 -21.76 -16.25
N ASP A 73 -2.19 -22.06 -14.97
CA ASP A 73 -3.37 -22.80 -14.56
C ASP A 73 -3.89 -22.27 -13.22
N MET A 74 -5.19 -22.10 -13.12
CA MET A 74 -5.85 -21.71 -11.87
C MET A 74 -6.06 -22.88 -10.90
N HIS A 75 -5.62 -24.08 -11.23
CA HIS A 75 -5.73 -25.26 -10.38
C HIS A 75 -4.37 -25.65 -9.80
N HIS A 76 -4.37 -25.98 -8.52
CA HIS A 76 -3.17 -26.49 -7.85
C HIS A 76 -2.95 -27.95 -8.20
N GLU A 77 -1.89 -28.26 -8.94
CA GLU A 77 -1.53 -29.62 -9.38
C GLU A 77 -1.48 -30.64 -8.21
N GLY A 78 -1.01 -30.21 -7.02
CA GLY A 78 -0.85 -31.10 -5.87
C GLY A 78 -2.15 -31.56 -5.21
N CYS A 79 -3.28 -30.87 -5.40
CA CYS A 79 -4.53 -31.22 -4.70
C CYS A 79 -5.80 -30.89 -5.50
N GLY A 80 -5.70 -30.37 -6.71
CA GLY A 80 -6.83 -29.96 -7.54
C GLY A 80 -7.64 -28.80 -6.98
N GLY A 81 -7.12 -28.06 -5.97
CA GLY A 81 -7.77 -26.89 -5.42
C GLY A 81 -7.60 -25.66 -6.30
N ILE A 82 -8.50 -24.69 -6.19
CA ILE A 82 -8.43 -23.43 -6.94
C ILE A 82 -7.35 -22.53 -6.33
N LEU A 83 -6.51 -21.95 -7.17
CA LEU A 83 -5.54 -20.93 -6.80
C LEU A 83 -6.22 -19.56 -6.75
N ARG A 84 -5.79 -18.74 -5.79
CA ARG A 84 -6.28 -17.37 -5.62
C ARG A 84 -5.13 -16.44 -5.23
N THR A 85 -5.17 -15.22 -5.75
CA THR A 85 -4.31 -14.11 -5.30
C THR A 85 -4.78 -13.60 -3.94
N ASP A 86 -3.84 -13.18 -3.10
CA ASP A 86 -4.08 -12.60 -1.78
C ASP A 86 -4.45 -11.12 -1.91
N ILE A 87 -5.58 -10.83 -2.57
CA ILE A 87 -6.14 -9.48 -2.68
C ILE A 87 -7.53 -9.44 -2.05
N VAL A 88 -7.86 -8.29 -1.50
CA VAL A 88 -9.21 -8.00 -0.98
C VAL A 88 -10.08 -7.49 -2.12
N LEU A 89 -11.16 -8.19 -2.41
CA LEU A 89 -12.16 -7.79 -3.39
C LEU A 89 -13.26 -6.96 -2.73
N TYR A 90 -14.12 -6.35 -3.54
CA TYR A 90 -15.32 -5.67 -3.04
C TYR A 90 -16.15 -6.62 -2.20
N GLU A 91 -16.70 -6.10 -1.07
CA GLU A 91 -17.48 -6.85 -0.09
C GLU A 91 -16.67 -7.84 0.76
N GLU A 92 -15.38 -8.01 0.51
CA GLU A 92 -14.52 -8.80 1.38
C GLU A 92 -13.94 -7.95 2.51
N PRO A 93 -13.87 -8.48 3.73
CA PRO A 93 -13.30 -7.75 4.86
C PRO A 93 -11.78 -7.64 4.73
N ILE A 94 -11.23 -6.51 5.17
CA ILE A 94 -9.79 -6.39 5.41
C ILE A 94 -9.40 -7.33 6.55
N ARG A 95 -8.28 -8.01 6.43
CA ARG A 95 -7.76 -8.86 7.51
C ARG A 95 -7.52 -8.03 8.77
N ARG A 96 -7.96 -8.53 9.89
CA ARG A 96 -7.93 -7.82 11.17
C ARG A 96 -6.51 -7.37 11.53
N GLU A 97 -5.53 -8.24 11.38
CA GLU A 97 -4.13 -7.92 11.67
C GLU A 97 -3.54 -6.81 10.78
N VAL A 98 -4.01 -6.71 9.52
CA VAL A 98 -3.60 -5.65 8.59
C VAL A 98 -4.21 -4.31 9.01
N LEU A 99 -5.48 -4.31 9.38
CA LEU A 99 -6.18 -3.12 9.85
C LEU A 99 -5.60 -2.61 11.18
N GLU A 100 -5.42 -3.49 12.16
CA GLU A 100 -4.84 -3.15 13.48
C GLU A 100 -3.43 -2.55 13.31
N ARG A 101 -2.61 -3.16 12.47
CA ARG A 101 -1.26 -2.63 12.19
C ARG A 101 -1.30 -1.27 11.50
N ALA A 102 -2.18 -1.06 10.53
CA ALA A 102 -2.33 0.23 9.85
C ALA A 102 -2.78 1.32 10.84
N VAL A 103 -3.73 1.02 11.72
CA VAL A 103 -4.20 1.92 12.78
C VAL A 103 -3.06 2.25 13.75
N GLU A 104 -2.31 1.25 14.20
CA GLU A 104 -1.15 1.45 15.09
C GLU A 104 -0.12 2.40 14.47
N ILE A 105 0.25 2.19 13.20
CA ILE A 105 1.20 3.05 12.49
C ILE A 105 0.68 4.49 12.42
N VAL A 106 -0.57 4.68 12.00
CA VAL A 106 -1.15 6.02 11.85
C VAL A 106 -1.28 6.73 13.20
N SER A 107 -1.66 6.01 14.26
CA SER A 107 -1.84 6.59 15.60
C SER A 107 -0.53 7.06 16.25
N ASN A 108 0.60 6.44 15.88
CA ASN A 108 1.92 6.77 16.41
C ASN A 108 2.74 7.68 15.48
N ALA A 109 2.20 8.07 14.32
CA ALA A 109 2.91 8.93 13.39
C ALA A 109 2.89 10.39 13.86
N ASP A 110 4.03 11.07 13.78
CA ASP A 110 4.17 12.52 13.93
C ASP A 110 3.97 13.27 12.60
N LEU A 111 4.21 12.59 11.48
CA LEU A 111 3.94 13.09 10.13
C LEU A 111 3.24 12.01 9.29
N ILE A 112 2.13 12.39 8.68
CA ILE A 112 1.39 11.54 7.73
C ILE A 112 1.41 12.21 6.36
N VAL A 113 1.96 11.51 5.37
CA VAL A 113 1.95 11.95 3.97
C VAL A 113 0.95 11.12 3.19
N VAL A 114 -0.09 11.75 2.69
CA VAL A 114 -1.13 11.15 1.83
C VAL A 114 -0.79 11.45 0.37
N CYS A 115 -0.69 10.43 -0.46
CA CYS A 115 -0.25 10.60 -1.84
C CYS A 115 -1.11 9.81 -2.83
N GLY A 116 -1.61 10.49 -3.88
CA GLY A 116 -2.23 9.86 -5.05
C GLY A 116 -3.47 9.01 -4.76
N THR A 117 -4.28 9.37 -3.78
CA THR A 117 -5.52 8.67 -3.44
C THR A 117 -6.70 9.63 -3.42
N SER A 118 -7.89 9.10 -3.71
CA SER A 118 -9.13 9.86 -3.57
C SER A 118 -9.64 9.95 -2.11
N LEU A 119 -9.09 9.13 -1.19
CA LEU A 119 -9.62 8.92 0.17
C LEU A 119 -11.12 8.65 0.20
N ALA A 120 -11.64 7.93 -0.81
CA ALA A 120 -13.07 7.62 -0.93
C ALA A 120 -13.40 6.16 -0.61
N VAL A 121 -12.40 5.29 -0.52
CA VAL A 121 -12.59 3.84 -0.31
C VAL A 121 -12.36 3.49 1.16
N TYR A 122 -13.43 3.08 1.83
CA TYR A 122 -13.38 2.59 3.21
C TYR A 122 -13.07 1.08 3.25
N PRO A 123 -12.37 0.59 4.34
CA PRO A 123 -11.99 1.34 5.53
C PRO A 123 -10.68 2.14 5.43
N PHE A 124 -9.94 2.08 4.32
CA PHE A 124 -8.65 2.78 4.15
C PHE A 124 -8.77 4.30 4.37
N ALA A 125 -9.80 4.93 3.80
CA ALA A 125 -10.04 6.36 3.96
C ALA A 125 -10.20 6.79 5.43
N GLY A 126 -10.79 5.93 6.26
CA GLY A 126 -10.97 6.17 7.70
C GLY A 126 -9.69 6.06 8.53
N LEU A 127 -8.58 5.56 7.98
CA LEU A 127 -7.32 5.47 8.73
C LEU A 127 -6.83 6.83 9.22
N ILE A 128 -7.07 7.89 8.45
CA ILE A 128 -6.63 9.24 8.81
C ILE A 128 -7.30 9.77 10.09
N GLU A 129 -8.46 9.24 10.46
CA GLU A 129 -9.19 9.62 11.69
C GLU A 129 -8.50 9.12 12.97
N TYR A 130 -7.60 8.15 12.83
CA TYR A 130 -6.78 7.64 13.95
C TYR A 130 -5.49 8.43 14.17
N ALA A 131 -5.21 9.44 13.35
CA ALA A 131 -4.03 10.28 13.51
C ALA A 131 -4.04 10.99 14.86
N SER A 132 -2.88 11.11 15.49
CA SER A 132 -2.71 11.94 16.68
C SER A 132 -3.10 13.39 16.36
N LYS A 133 -3.65 14.11 17.35
CA LYS A 133 -3.99 15.53 17.20
C LYS A 133 -2.77 16.41 16.90
N ASP A 134 -1.59 15.96 17.34
CA ASP A 134 -0.32 16.65 17.15
C ASP A 134 0.39 16.22 15.85
N ALA A 135 -0.14 15.21 15.15
CA ALA A 135 0.42 14.75 13.89
C ALA A 135 0.24 15.79 12.79
N LYS A 136 1.31 16.08 12.06
CA LYS A 136 1.25 16.88 10.85
C LYS A 136 0.72 16.00 9.71
N ILE A 137 -0.28 16.50 8.98
CA ILE A 137 -0.86 15.78 7.83
C ILE A 137 -0.62 16.62 6.57
N VAL A 138 0.07 16.03 5.59
CA VAL A 138 0.34 16.64 4.29
C VAL A 138 -0.21 15.73 3.19
N ALA A 139 -1.02 16.25 2.32
CA ALA A 139 -1.51 15.50 1.17
C ALA A 139 -0.94 16.07 -0.14
N VAL A 140 -0.54 15.18 -1.04
CA VAL A 140 -0.13 15.52 -2.41
C VAL A 140 -1.06 14.80 -3.38
N ASN A 141 -1.88 15.57 -4.09
CA ASN A 141 -2.86 14.98 -5.01
C ASN A 141 -3.15 15.92 -6.19
N LYS A 142 -3.60 15.38 -7.31
CA LYS A 142 -3.96 16.18 -8.51
C LYS A 142 -5.25 16.96 -8.31
N GLU A 143 -6.12 16.48 -7.43
CA GLU A 143 -7.44 17.05 -7.15
C GLU A 143 -7.65 17.20 -5.66
N LYS A 144 -8.64 18.02 -5.28
CA LYS A 144 -9.07 18.12 -3.89
C LYS A 144 -9.63 16.80 -3.39
N ILE A 145 -9.22 16.41 -2.20
CA ILE A 145 -9.67 15.20 -1.50
C ILE A 145 -10.21 15.58 -0.11
N PRO A 146 -11.08 14.77 0.48
CA PRO A 146 -11.53 14.99 1.85
C PRO A 146 -10.37 14.82 2.82
N LEU A 147 -10.06 15.87 3.59
CA LEU A 147 -8.97 15.91 4.56
C LEU A 147 -9.45 16.55 5.87
N PRO A 148 -8.83 16.23 7.02
CA PRO A 148 -9.02 16.98 8.25
C PRO A 148 -8.68 18.48 8.07
N GLU A 149 -9.29 19.35 8.87
CA GLU A 149 -9.11 20.82 8.78
C GLU A 149 -7.64 21.26 9.00
N ASN A 150 -6.87 20.50 9.77
CA ASN A 150 -5.47 20.76 10.07
C ASN A 150 -4.51 20.19 9.03
N ALA A 151 -4.99 19.58 7.96
CA ALA A 151 -4.15 19.01 6.92
C ALA A 151 -3.78 20.03 5.85
N GLU A 152 -2.57 19.95 5.37
CA GLU A 152 -2.06 20.74 4.25
C GLU A 152 -2.24 19.96 2.93
N LEU A 153 -2.83 20.60 1.91
CA LEU A 153 -3.01 19.99 0.59
C LEU A 153 -2.14 20.70 -0.45
N ILE A 154 -1.24 19.94 -1.05
CA ILE A 154 -0.46 20.34 -2.22
C ILE A 154 -1.17 19.77 -3.47
N ILE A 155 -1.73 20.66 -4.29
CA ILE A 155 -2.34 20.24 -5.56
C ILE A 155 -1.26 20.22 -6.64
N GLY A 156 -0.97 19.02 -7.17
CA GLY A 156 0.06 18.83 -8.19
C GLY A 156 0.29 17.37 -8.53
N ASP A 157 1.23 17.14 -9.43
CA ASP A 157 1.70 15.79 -9.72
C ASP A 157 2.63 15.32 -8.59
N ALA A 158 2.24 14.26 -7.92
CA ALA A 158 3.03 13.69 -6.83
C ALA A 158 4.45 13.32 -7.27
N LYS A 159 4.65 12.96 -8.54
CA LYS A 159 5.98 12.65 -9.07
C LYS A 159 6.90 13.88 -8.99
N GLU A 160 6.42 15.05 -9.45
CA GLU A 160 7.18 16.30 -9.42
C GLU A 160 7.54 16.68 -7.97
N VAL A 161 6.57 16.60 -7.05
CA VAL A 161 6.81 16.90 -5.63
C VAL A 161 7.87 15.96 -5.03
N PHE A 162 7.76 14.65 -5.30
CA PHE A 162 8.72 13.67 -4.76
C PHE A 162 10.11 13.76 -5.40
N GLU A 163 10.24 14.27 -6.63
CA GLU A 163 11.53 14.56 -7.26
C GLU A 163 12.31 15.64 -6.49
N GLU A 164 11.60 16.65 -5.95
CA GLU A 164 12.20 17.76 -5.20
C GLU A 164 12.52 17.42 -3.74
N VAL A 165 11.95 16.34 -3.19
CA VAL A 165 12.18 15.94 -1.79
C VAL A 165 13.63 15.49 -1.60
N ASP A 166 14.36 16.19 -0.72
CA ASP A 166 15.71 15.85 -0.30
C ASP A 166 15.72 15.34 1.13
N LEU A 167 16.13 14.08 1.33
CA LEU A 167 16.21 13.43 2.63
C LEU A 167 17.40 13.88 3.49
N LYS A 168 18.34 14.64 2.91
CA LYS A 168 19.56 15.09 3.58
C LYS A 168 19.38 16.45 4.28
N LYS A 169 18.24 17.06 4.11
CA LYS A 169 17.82 18.26 4.82
C LYS A 169 16.77 17.91 5.85
#